data_4c270fa9eb205ff032f81e6eb1fe0a44
#
_entry.id   4c270fa9eb205ff032f81e6eb1fe0a44
#
_cell.length_a   1.000
_cell.length_b   1.000
_cell.length_c   1.000
_cell.angle_alpha   90.00
_cell.angle_beta   90.00
_cell.angle_gamma   90.00
#
_symmetry.space_group_name_H-M   'P 1'
#
loop_
_entity.id
_entity.type
_entity.pdbx_description
1 polymer ?
#
loop_
_entity_poly.entity_id
_entity_poly.type
_entity_poly.pdbx_seq_one_letter_code
_entity_poly.pdbx_strand_id
1 'polypeptide(L)'
;MSGAMSGSEPRGRILMVEDDPDHAFYVLEVLQRRGGFEVVHVTDPAEALRRAREPWDLVLTDVEMPGMTGLELLESVRRVAPNLPVAVVTAHASISNVVTALRSRADEFLQKPLPPDQLAGTVAALVDKGRAARLASRQVVLAIGAHPDDVEIGAGGALAVHGDLGHEIAILTLCRGSRGGEAQRRAAESQEAAGILSAELYLEDLEDTGIGEGDPTISVIGRVIDAVEPTMIYTHSIHDVHQDHRNTHSAVMAAARDVGRVYCYQSPSATVDFRPTRFVSIDRQLDRKLQAVASFDSQVEVRTYLEPDLIQSIARSWSRFADGRYAEAFEVIRDRADITAGSRERQVLH
;
A
#
# COMPACT_ATOMS: atom_id res chain seq x y z
N MET A 1 -4.86 -43.61 -11.45
CA MET A 1 -3.85 -42.64 -11.97
C MET A 1 -4.40 -41.24 -11.77
N SER A 2 -4.04 -40.61 -10.67
CA SER A 2 -4.47 -39.26 -10.30
C SER A 2 -3.44 -38.27 -10.87
N GLY A 3 -3.81 -37.60 -11.95
CA GLY A 3 -3.02 -36.52 -12.52
C GLY A 3 -3.20 -35.28 -11.67
N ALA A 4 -2.19 -34.94 -10.83
CA ALA A 4 -2.07 -33.65 -10.19
C ALA A 4 -1.90 -32.59 -11.30
N MET A 5 -2.90 -31.76 -11.50
CA MET A 5 -2.77 -30.54 -12.32
C MET A 5 -1.81 -29.60 -11.59
N SER A 6 -0.65 -29.36 -12.19
CA SER A 6 0.28 -28.33 -11.76
C SER A 6 -0.45 -26.99 -11.88
N GLY A 7 -0.79 -26.38 -10.76
CA GLY A 7 -1.39 -25.05 -10.71
C GLY A 7 -0.37 -24.03 -11.15
N SER A 8 -0.38 -23.64 -12.43
CA SER A 8 0.26 -22.39 -12.86
C SER A 8 -0.46 -21.21 -12.20
N GLU A 9 0.29 -20.24 -11.70
CA GLU A 9 -0.32 -19.01 -11.20
C GLU A 9 -1.21 -18.38 -12.29
N PRO A 10 -2.37 -17.83 -11.91
CA PRO A 10 -3.27 -17.19 -12.86
C PRO A 10 -2.57 -16.02 -13.55
N ARG A 11 -2.86 -15.85 -14.84
CA ARG A 11 -2.29 -14.76 -15.66
C ARG A 11 -2.61 -13.37 -15.10
N GLY A 12 -3.70 -13.23 -14.35
CA GLY A 12 -4.11 -12.01 -13.67
C GLY A 12 -5.45 -12.19 -12.97
N ARG A 13 -5.79 -11.20 -12.11
CA ARG A 13 -7.04 -11.15 -11.34
C ARG A 13 -7.96 -10.07 -11.91
N ILE A 14 -9.17 -10.44 -12.26
CA ILE A 14 -10.14 -9.57 -12.89
C ILE A 14 -11.39 -9.48 -12.02
N LEU A 15 -11.83 -8.27 -11.72
CA LEU A 15 -13.15 -8.00 -11.15
C LEU A 15 -14.14 -7.73 -12.30
N MET A 16 -15.07 -8.65 -12.52
CA MET A 16 -16.09 -8.52 -13.56
C MET A 16 -17.43 -8.11 -12.96
N VAL A 17 -18.07 -7.11 -13.54
CA VAL A 17 -19.37 -6.58 -13.12
C VAL A 17 -20.34 -6.71 -14.28
N GLU A 18 -21.31 -7.61 -14.14
CA GLU A 18 -22.28 -7.94 -15.18
C GLU A 18 -23.56 -8.48 -14.53
N ASP A 19 -24.69 -7.91 -14.81
CA ASP A 19 -26.00 -8.33 -14.27
C ASP A 19 -26.72 -9.36 -15.13
N ASP A 20 -26.37 -9.46 -16.42
CA ASP A 20 -26.89 -10.50 -17.33
C ASP A 20 -26.14 -11.83 -17.09
N PRO A 21 -26.83 -12.89 -16.59
CA PRO A 21 -26.20 -14.17 -16.28
C PRO A 21 -25.67 -14.90 -17.50
N ASP A 22 -26.30 -14.77 -18.67
CA ASP A 22 -25.90 -15.46 -19.91
C ASP A 22 -24.60 -14.82 -20.44
N HIS A 23 -24.53 -13.50 -20.43
CA HIS A 23 -23.30 -12.78 -20.80
C HIS A 23 -22.19 -12.99 -19.80
N ALA A 24 -22.49 -12.96 -18.49
CA ALA A 24 -21.52 -13.27 -17.46
C ALA A 24 -20.91 -14.66 -17.65
N PHE A 25 -21.73 -15.67 -17.89
CA PHE A 25 -21.26 -17.03 -18.15
C PHE A 25 -20.33 -17.09 -19.36
N TYR A 26 -20.70 -16.44 -20.47
CA TYR A 26 -19.87 -16.39 -21.67
C TYR A 26 -18.49 -15.76 -21.41
N VAL A 27 -18.45 -14.59 -20.76
CA VAL A 27 -17.20 -13.89 -20.45
C VAL A 27 -16.32 -14.71 -19.50
N LEU A 28 -16.91 -15.32 -18.47
CA LEU A 28 -16.20 -16.22 -17.54
C LEU A 28 -15.54 -17.38 -18.27
N GLU A 29 -16.29 -18.09 -19.12
CA GLU A 29 -15.76 -19.20 -19.92
C GLU A 29 -14.56 -18.78 -20.77
N VAL A 30 -14.66 -17.64 -21.45
CA VAL A 30 -13.59 -17.13 -22.32
C VAL A 30 -12.36 -16.75 -21.49
N LEU A 31 -12.54 -15.95 -20.44
CA LEU A 31 -11.42 -15.41 -19.68
C LEU A 31 -10.72 -16.47 -18.80
N GLN A 32 -11.49 -17.37 -18.19
CA GLN A 32 -10.90 -18.41 -17.35
C GLN A 32 -10.26 -19.51 -18.19
N ARG A 33 -10.97 -20.06 -19.19
CA ARG A 33 -10.48 -21.23 -19.94
C ARG A 33 -9.49 -20.89 -21.03
N ARG A 34 -9.68 -19.77 -21.76
CA ARG A 34 -8.76 -19.37 -22.84
C ARG A 34 -7.71 -18.37 -22.38
N GLY A 35 -8.09 -17.47 -21.47
CA GLY A 35 -7.21 -16.42 -20.96
C GLY A 35 -6.32 -16.84 -19.80
N GLY A 36 -6.71 -17.85 -19.03
CA GLY A 36 -5.99 -18.29 -17.81
C GLY A 36 -6.08 -17.29 -16.66
N PHE A 37 -7.13 -16.44 -16.65
CA PHE A 37 -7.35 -15.44 -15.62
C PHE A 37 -8.14 -15.97 -14.43
N GLU A 38 -7.87 -15.46 -13.23
CA GLU A 38 -8.77 -15.55 -12.08
C GLU A 38 -9.83 -14.45 -12.25
N VAL A 39 -11.09 -14.83 -12.43
CA VAL A 39 -12.19 -13.86 -12.60
C VAL A 39 -13.15 -13.98 -11.43
N VAL A 40 -13.34 -12.88 -10.73
CA VAL A 40 -14.37 -12.75 -9.71
C VAL A 40 -15.51 -11.93 -10.28
N HIS A 41 -16.68 -12.56 -10.34
CA HIS A 41 -17.90 -11.96 -10.88
C HIS A 41 -18.77 -11.41 -9.75
N VAL A 42 -19.26 -10.21 -9.92
CA VAL A 42 -20.27 -9.56 -9.09
C VAL A 42 -21.37 -8.98 -9.97
N THR A 43 -22.59 -8.95 -9.46
CA THR A 43 -23.76 -8.41 -10.20
C THR A 43 -24.12 -6.99 -9.72
N ASP A 44 -23.63 -6.59 -8.54
CA ASP A 44 -23.92 -5.29 -7.93
C ASP A 44 -22.71 -4.34 -8.08
N PRO A 45 -22.86 -3.22 -8.83
CA PRO A 45 -21.81 -2.22 -8.97
C PRO A 45 -21.32 -1.63 -7.62
N ALA A 46 -22.20 -1.56 -6.61
CA ALA A 46 -21.81 -1.06 -5.30
C ALA A 46 -20.87 -2.06 -4.57
N GLU A 47 -21.07 -3.36 -4.76
CA GLU A 47 -20.13 -4.37 -4.29
C GLU A 47 -18.79 -4.25 -5.02
N ALA A 48 -18.81 -4.10 -6.34
CA ALA A 48 -17.60 -3.90 -7.13
C ALA A 48 -16.78 -2.70 -6.64
N LEU A 49 -17.44 -1.58 -6.33
CA LEU A 49 -16.76 -0.40 -5.80
C LEU A 49 -16.13 -0.65 -4.43
N ARG A 50 -16.79 -1.38 -3.55
CA ARG A 50 -16.20 -1.77 -2.25
C ARG A 50 -14.95 -2.60 -2.44
N ARG A 51 -14.95 -3.49 -3.45
CA ARG A 51 -13.84 -4.40 -3.76
C ARG A 51 -12.74 -3.77 -4.63
N ALA A 52 -12.98 -2.62 -5.27
CA ALA A 52 -12.03 -1.98 -6.19
C ALA A 52 -10.68 -1.63 -5.55
N ARG A 53 -10.58 -1.61 -4.22
CA ARG A 53 -9.32 -1.40 -3.48
C ARG A 53 -8.52 -2.69 -3.22
N GLU A 54 -9.08 -3.85 -3.56
CA GLU A 54 -8.35 -5.12 -3.54
C GLU A 54 -7.35 -5.16 -4.71
N PRO A 55 -6.36 -6.08 -4.70
CA PRO A 55 -5.32 -6.14 -5.74
C PRO A 55 -5.85 -6.77 -7.03
N TRP A 56 -6.63 -6.04 -7.79
CA TRP A 56 -7.10 -6.39 -9.13
C TRP A 56 -6.11 -5.93 -10.19
N ASP A 57 -6.06 -6.66 -11.31
CA ASP A 57 -5.30 -6.28 -12.50
C ASP A 57 -6.17 -5.55 -13.53
N LEU A 58 -7.50 -5.76 -13.47
CA LEU A 58 -8.48 -5.14 -14.36
C LEU A 58 -9.88 -5.15 -13.71
N VAL A 59 -10.66 -4.09 -13.93
CA VAL A 59 -12.11 -4.11 -13.79
C VAL A 59 -12.73 -4.20 -15.19
N LEU A 60 -13.62 -5.17 -15.39
CA LEU A 60 -14.43 -5.31 -16.61
C LEU A 60 -15.88 -5.09 -16.23
N THR A 61 -16.55 -4.08 -16.79
CA THR A 61 -17.91 -3.72 -16.41
C THR A 61 -18.83 -3.55 -17.61
N ASP A 62 -20.08 -4.01 -17.52
CA ASP A 62 -21.11 -3.58 -18.47
C ASP A 62 -21.45 -2.10 -18.24
N VAL A 63 -21.94 -1.42 -19.27
CA VAL A 63 -22.49 -0.06 -19.19
C VAL A 63 -23.87 -0.06 -18.57
N GLU A 64 -24.73 -0.96 -19.03
CA GLU A 64 -26.16 -0.97 -18.69
C GLU A 64 -26.43 -1.94 -17.53
N MET A 65 -26.43 -1.41 -16.30
CA MET A 65 -26.72 -2.18 -15.09
C MET A 65 -27.75 -1.45 -14.23
N PRO A 66 -28.57 -2.18 -13.44
CA PRO A 66 -29.53 -1.58 -12.52
C PRO A 66 -28.82 -0.76 -11.42
N GLY A 67 -29.37 0.41 -11.11
CA GLY A 67 -28.93 1.27 -10.01
C GLY A 67 -27.75 2.17 -10.37
N MET A 68 -26.57 1.64 -10.62
CA MET A 68 -25.38 2.39 -11.02
C MET A 68 -24.89 1.88 -12.37
N THR A 69 -24.72 2.76 -13.33
CA THR A 69 -24.16 2.41 -14.64
C THR A 69 -22.68 2.09 -14.56
N GLY A 70 -22.15 1.31 -15.52
CA GLY A 70 -20.72 1.03 -15.59
C GLY A 70 -19.85 2.27 -15.78
N LEU A 71 -20.38 3.34 -16.36
CA LEU A 71 -19.67 4.62 -16.49
C LEU A 71 -19.58 5.37 -15.15
N GLU A 72 -20.64 5.35 -14.34
CA GLU A 72 -20.62 5.90 -12.98
C GLU A 72 -19.71 5.07 -12.05
N LEU A 73 -19.70 3.75 -12.25
CA LEU A 73 -18.76 2.86 -11.57
C LEU A 73 -17.31 3.19 -11.94
N LEU A 74 -17.01 3.37 -13.23
CA LEU A 74 -15.69 3.77 -13.71
C LEU A 74 -15.22 5.06 -13.04
N GLU A 75 -16.05 6.11 -12.99
CA GLU A 75 -15.72 7.36 -12.32
C GLU A 75 -15.42 7.17 -10.82
N SER A 76 -16.18 6.29 -10.18
CA SER A 76 -16.02 5.97 -8.76
C SER A 76 -14.76 5.13 -8.51
N VAL A 77 -14.45 4.18 -9.38
CA VAL A 77 -13.19 3.39 -9.33
C VAL A 77 -11.99 4.31 -9.53
N ARG A 78 -12.04 5.27 -10.47
CA ARG A 78 -10.95 6.24 -10.68
C ARG A 78 -10.63 7.09 -9.45
N ARG A 79 -11.60 7.34 -8.58
CA ARG A 79 -11.39 8.08 -7.32
C ARG A 79 -10.69 7.25 -6.24
N VAL A 80 -10.96 5.93 -6.20
CA VAL A 80 -10.45 5.04 -5.12
C VAL A 80 -9.25 4.20 -5.56
N ALA A 81 -9.10 3.94 -6.86
CA ALA A 81 -8.03 3.15 -7.47
C ALA A 81 -7.64 3.76 -8.84
N PRO A 82 -6.97 4.93 -8.88
CA PRO A 82 -6.77 5.71 -10.11
C PRO A 82 -5.97 5.00 -11.19
N ASN A 83 -5.09 4.07 -10.80
CA ASN A 83 -4.21 3.32 -11.72
C ASN A 83 -4.75 1.93 -12.09
N LEU A 84 -5.91 1.51 -11.54
CA LEU A 84 -6.52 0.22 -11.88
C LEU A 84 -7.16 0.33 -13.27
N PRO A 85 -6.75 -0.48 -14.27
CA PRO A 85 -7.38 -0.46 -15.57
C PRO A 85 -8.87 -0.80 -15.49
N VAL A 86 -9.69 -0.08 -16.28
CA VAL A 86 -11.11 -0.33 -16.38
C VAL A 86 -11.50 -0.44 -17.86
N ALA A 87 -12.02 -1.59 -18.25
CA ALA A 87 -12.65 -1.81 -19.57
C ALA A 87 -14.16 -1.81 -19.42
N VAL A 88 -14.82 -1.10 -20.32
CA VAL A 88 -16.27 -0.97 -20.34
C VAL A 88 -16.83 -1.76 -21.52
N VAL A 89 -17.83 -2.59 -21.29
CA VAL A 89 -18.48 -3.42 -22.30
C VAL A 89 -19.91 -2.91 -22.53
N THR A 90 -20.43 -2.90 -23.76
CA THR A 90 -21.78 -2.46 -24.04
C THR A 90 -22.39 -3.14 -25.26
N ALA A 91 -23.70 -3.41 -25.22
CA ALA A 91 -24.46 -3.82 -26.37
C ALA A 91 -24.77 -2.64 -27.32
N HIS A 92 -24.83 -1.41 -26.78
CA HIS A 92 -25.23 -0.21 -27.51
C HIS A 92 -24.12 0.85 -27.50
N ALA A 93 -23.27 0.81 -28.52
CA ALA A 93 -22.26 1.84 -28.76
C ALA A 93 -22.89 3.12 -29.28
N SER A 94 -23.55 3.90 -28.43
CA SER A 94 -23.96 5.25 -28.79
C SER A 94 -22.75 6.19 -28.76
N ILE A 95 -22.74 7.22 -29.64
CA ILE A 95 -21.68 8.24 -29.61
C ILE A 95 -21.59 8.89 -28.22
N SER A 96 -22.73 9.05 -27.53
CA SER A 96 -22.77 9.58 -26.17
C SER A 96 -22.02 8.69 -25.18
N ASN A 97 -22.22 7.36 -25.21
CA ASN A 97 -21.55 6.43 -24.30
C ASN A 97 -20.04 6.39 -24.55
N VAL A 98 -19.63 6.40 -25.83
CA VAL A 98 -18.20 6.43 -26.18
C VAL A 98 -17.54 7.73 -25.70
N VAL A 99 -18.16 8.88 -25.94
CA VAL A 99 -17.63 10.17 -25.48
C VAL A 99 -17.56 10.25 -23.96
N THR A 100 -18.56 9.71 -23.26
CA THR A 100 -18.54 9.68 -21.79
C THR A 100 -17.46 8.75 -21.28
N ALA A 101 -17.31 7.54 -21.83
CA ALA A 101 -16.24 6.62 -21.46
C ALA A 101 -14.84 7.22 -21.65
N LEU A 102 -14.61 7.93 -22.77
CA LEU A 102 -13.36 8.66 -23.02
C LEU A 102 -13.13 9.79 -22.01
N ARG A 103 -14.15 10.55 -21.66
CA ARG A 103 -14.05 11.62 -20.64
C ARG A 103 -13.79 11.06 -19.26
N SER A 104 -14.39 9.92 -18.91
CA SER A 104 -14.19 9.23 -17.62
C SER A 104 -12.92 8.37 -17.60
N ARG A 105 -12.08 8.44 -18.65
CA ARG A 105 -10.81 7.74 -18.77
C ARG A 105 -10.93 6.21 -18.67
N ALA A 106 -11.87 5.61 -19.40
CA ALA A 106 -11.86 4.16 -19.64
C ALA A 106 -10.55 3.79 -20.38
N ASP A 107 -9.94 2.68 -19.99
CA ASP A 107 -8.74 2.19 -20.68
C ASP A 107 -9.12 1.49 -22.00
N GLU A 108 -10.32 0.93 -22.06
CA GLU A 108 -10.85 0.31 -23.26
C GLU A 108 -12.38 0.35 -23.28
N PHE A 109 -12.94 0.37 -24.48
CA PHE A 109 -14.39 0.32 -24.74
C PHE A 109 -14.67 -0.81 -25.71
N LEU A 110 -15.41 -1.82 -25.26
CA LEU A 110 -15.69 -3.05 -25.99
C LEU A 110 -17.17 -3.12 -26.38
N GLN A 111 -17.45 -3.37 -27.65
CA GLN A 111 -18.82 -3.50 -28.15
C GLN A 111 -19.21 -4.98 -28.29
N LYS A 112 -20.34 -5.36 -27.69
CA LYS A 112 -20.98 -6.67 -27.89
C LYS A 112 -21.53 -6.78 -29.32
N PRO A 113 -21.45 -7.94 -30.01
CA PRO A 113 -20.88 -9.20 -29.53
C PRO A 113 -19.36 -9.22 -29.58
N LEU A 114 -18.74 -9.83 -28.57
CA LEU A 114 -17.28 -9.92 -28.42
C LEU A 114 -16.77 -11.27 -28.89
N PRO A 115 -16.01 -11.35 -30.00
CA PRO A 115 -15.36 -12.59 -30.39
C PRO A 115 -14.41 -13.06 -29.27
N PRO A 116 -14.36 -14.39 -28.95
CA PRO A 116 -13.59 -14.90 -27.82
C PRO A 116 -12.10 -14.50 -27.85
N ASP A 117 -11.47 -14.56 -29.03
CA ASP A 117 -10.05 -14.24 -29.18
C ASP A 117 -9.78 -12.73 -29.02
N GLN A 118 -10.72 -11.89 -29.47
CA GLN A 118 -10.65 -10.45 -29.28
C GLN A 118 -10.79 -10.10 -27.79
N LEU A 119 -11.78 -10.67 -27.09
CA LEU A 119 -11.99 -10.45 -25.67
C LEU A 119 -10.75 -10.86 -24.87
N ALA A 120 -10.27 -12.10 -25.06
CA ALA A 120 -9.10 -12.61 -24.35
C ALA A 120 -7.84 -11.81 -24.65
N GLY A 121 -7.61 -11.41 -25.89
CA GLY A 121 -6.46 -10.61 -26.30
C GLY A 121 -6.47 -9.19 -25.74
N THR A 122 -7.62 -8.51 -25.79
CA THR A 122 -7.76 -7.15 -25.21
C THR A 122 -7.59 -7.16 -23.70
N VAL A 123 -8.24 -8.09 -23.02
CA VAL A 123 -8.12 -8.25 -21.56
C VAL A 123 -6.67 -8.55 -21.17
N ALA A 124 -5.97 -9.41 -21.91
CA ALA A 124 -4.57 -9.69 -21.68
C ALA A 124 -3.69 -8.43 -21.77
N ALA A 125 -3.86 -7.64 -22.81
CA ALA A 125 -3.08 -6.41 -23.00
C ALA A 125 -3.36 -5.39 -21.87
N LEU A 126 -4.60 -5.28 -21.40
CA LEU A 126 -4.97 -4.39 -20.29
C LEU A 126 -4.41 -4.87 -18.95
N VAL A 127 -4.44 -6.17 -18.68
CA VAL A 127 -3.82 -6.76 -17.50
C VAL A 127 -2.31 -6.54 -17.51
N ASP A 128 -1.64 -6.77 -18.64
CA ASP A 128 -0.20 -6.55 -18.79
C ASP A 128 0.14 -5.05 -18.59
N LYS A 129 -0.66 -4.14 -19.15
CA LYS A 129 -0.53 -2.68 -18.95
C LYS A 129 -0.72 -2.30 -17.47
N GLY A 130 -1.75 -2.83 -16.81
CA GLY A 130 -2.02 -2.57 -15.40
C GLY A 130 -0.92 -3.08 -14.49
N ARG A 131 -0.40 -4.28 -14.76
CA ARG A 131 0.74 -4.84 -14.04
C ARG A 131 2.01 -4.01 -14.22
N ALA A 132 2.31 -3.60 -15.45
CA ALA A 132 3.45 -2.74 -15.74
C ALA A 132 3.33 -1.39 -15.03
N ALA A 133 2.14 -0.77 -15.02
CA ALA A 133 1.89 0.48 -14.30
C ALA A 133 2.04 0.31 -12.79
N ARG A 134 1.56 -0.82 -12.22
CA ARG A 134 1.72 -1.15 -10.80
C ARG A 134 3.18 -1.38 -10.43
N LEU A 135 3.93 -2.12 -11.24
CA LEU A 135 5.37 -2.31 -11.04
C LEU A 135 6.13 -0.98 -11.13
N ALA A 136 5.79 -0.13 -12.10
CA ALA A 136 6.39 1.20 -12.23
C ALA A 136 6.03 2.15 -11.06
N SER A 137 4.88 1.92 -10.40
CA SER A 137 4.46 2.67 -9.21
C SER A 137 4.87 2.00 -7.89
N ARG A 138 5.50 0.82 -7.94
CA ARG A 138 5.96 0.09 -6.76
C ARG A 138 6.97 0.95 -6.01
N GLN A 139 6.67 1.19 -4.75
CA GLN A 139 7.57 1.92 -3.87
C GLN A 139 8.41 0.92 -3.09
N VAL A 140 9.62 1.33 -2.76
CA VAL A 140 10.46 0.67 -1.76
C VAL A 140 10.43 1.55 -0.52
N VAL A 141 9.90 1.01 0.56
CA VAL A 141 9.64 1.74 1.81
C VAL A 141 10.60 1.26 2.87
N LEU A 142 11.39 2.16 3.45
CA LEU A 142 12.23 1.88 4.60
C LEU A 142 11.67 2.61 5.82
N ALA A 143 11.31 1.88 6.87
CA ALA A 143 10.93 2.45 8.14
C ALA A 143 12.07 2.28 9.15
N ILE A 144 12.46 3.39 9.82
CA ILE A 144 13.63 3.42 10.69
C ILE A 144 13.19 3.80 12.10
N GLY A 145 13.45 2.91 13.07
CA GLY A 145 13.23 3.10 14.49
C GLY A 145 14.55 3.04 15.28
N ALA A 146 14.58 3.71 16.43
CA ALA A 146 15.68 3.63 17.37
C ALA A 146 15.66 2.27 18.10
N HIS A 147 14.48 1.88 18.58
CA HIS A 147 14.27 0.69 19.40
C HIS A 147 13.27 -0.28 18.73
N PRO A 148 13.28 -1.56 19.14
CA PRO A 148 12.20 -2.49 18.81
C PRO A 148 10.87 -1.93 19.33
N ASP A 149 9.80 -1.95 18.53
CA ASP A 149 8.45 -1.44 18.71
C ASP A 149 8.15 -0.03 18.14
N ASP A 150 9.14 0.84 17.99
CA ASP A 150 8.96 2.23 17.53
C ASP A 150 8.23 2.33 16.19
N VAL A 151 8.66 1.55 15.21
CA VAL A 151 8.11 1.56 13.84
C VAL A 151 6.68 1.03 13.82
N GLU A 152 6.43 -0.04 14.54
CA GLU A 152 5.11 -0.69 14.60
C GLU A 152 4.08 0.22 15.26
N ILE A 153 4.48 0.93 16.32
CA ILE A 153 3.65 1.93 17.00
C ILE A 153 3.39 3.14 16.09
N GLY A 154 4.45 3.68 15.48
CA GLY A 154 4.39 4.95 14.76
C GLY A 154 3.83 4.84 13.33
N ALA A 155 4.13 3.74 12.64
CA ALA A 155 3.87 3.59 11.20
C ALA A 155 3.34 2.20 10.80
N GLY A 156 3.08 1.28 11.73
CA GLY A 156 2.70 -0.11 11.42
C GLY A 156 1.46 -0.23 10.55
N GLY A 157 0.47 0.65 10.72
CA GLY A 157 -0.71 0.70 9.88
C GLY A 157 -0.42 1.18 8.46
N ALA A 158 0.40 2.21 8.30
CA ALA A 158 0.82 2.71 6.99
C ALA A 158 1.69 1.67 6.25
N LEU A 159 2.59 0.97 6.96
CA LEU A 159 3.36 -0.13 6.38
C LEU A 159 2.45 -1.26 5.91
N ALA A 160 1.43 -1.62 6.69
CA ALA A 160 0.44 -2.60 6.26
C ALA A 160 -0.35 -2.15 5.01
N VAL A 161 -0.66 -0.84 4.89
CA VAL A 161 -1.24 -0.27 3.65
C VAL A 161 -0.26 -0.43 2.48
N HIS A 162 1.03 -0.13 2.69
CA HIS A 162 2.05 -0.34 1.66
C HIS A 162 2.14 -1.80 1.21
N GLY A 163 2.09 -2.75 2.15
CA GLY A 163 2.06 -4.19 1.84
C GLY A 163 0.86 -4.58 0.98
N ASP A 164 -0.33 -4.09 1.32
CA ASP A 164 -1.55 -4.34 0.54
C ASP A 164 -1.49 -3.74 -0.88
N LEU A 165 -0.68 -2.70 -1.09
CA LEU A 165 -0.40 -2.11 -2.40
C LEU A 165 0.71 -2.85 -3.18
N GLY A 166 1.34 -3.86 -2.58
CA GLY A 166 2.42 -4.62 -3.19
C GLY A 166 3.76 -3.88 -3.23
N HIS A 167 3.97 -2.90 -2.35
CA HIS A 167 5.24 -2.21 -2.16
C HIS A 167 6.24 -3.13 -1.43
N GLU A 168 7.53 -2.93 -1.65
CA GLU A 168 8.57 -3.55 -0.83
C GLU A 168 8.71 -2.80 0.47
N ILE A 169 8.84 -3.53 1.58
CA ILE A 169 8.92 -2.94 2.91
C ILE A 169 10.16 -3.47 3.62
N ALA A 170 10.98 -2.58 4.13
CA ALA A 170 12.08 -2.87 5.05
C ALA A 170 11.91 -2.09 6.34
N ILE A 171 12.28 -2.70 7.46
CA ILE A 171 12.35 -2.07 8.78
C ILE A 171 13.80 -2.12 9.23
N LEU A 172 14.34 -0.95 9.61
CA LEU A 172 15.63 -0.83 10.28
C LEU A 172 15.39 -0.44 11.73
N THR A 173 15.83 -1.29 12.64
CA THR A 173 15.86 -1.00 14.08
C THR A 173 17.31 -0.85 14.52
N LEU A 174 17.69 0.32 15.07
CA LEU A 174 19.08 0.68 15.30
C LEU A 174 19.72 -0.02 16.50
N CYS A 175 18.94 -0.47 17.48
CA CYS A 175 19.44 -1.22 18.62
C CYS A 175 18.54 -2.41 18.98
N ARG A 176 19.00 -3.25 19.89
CA ARG A 176 18.24 -4.42 20.35
C ARG A 176 17.40 -4.16 21.60
N GLY A 177 17.30 -2.92 22.06
CA GLY A 177 16.47 -2.54 23.20
C GLY A 177 16.94 -3.16 24.53
N SER A 178 18.24 -3.32 24.73
CA SER A 178 18.83 -4.05 25.87
C SER A 178 18.58 -3.40 27.24
N ARG A 179 18.27 -2.12 27.29
CA ARG A 179 17.88 -1.40 28.52
C ARG A 179 16.43 -1.68 28.92
N GLY A 180 15.59 -2.07 27.95
CA GLY A 180 14.18 -2.38 28.18
C GLY A 180 13.88 -3.86 28.40
N GLY A 181 14.86 -4.76 28.25
CA GLY A 181 14.65 -6.20 28.38
C GLY A 181 15.81 -7.04 27.85
N GLU A 182 15.57 -8.34 27.72
CA GLU A 182 16.57 -9.27 27.15
C GLU A 182 16.67 -9.03 25.64
N ALA A 183 17.85 -8.63 25.15
CA ALA A 183 18.10 -8.26 23.76
C ALA A 183 17.74 -9.39 22.75
N GLN A 184 17.96 -10.64 23.14
CA GLN A 184 17.64 -11.78 22.25
C GLN A 184 16.14 -12.03 22.13
N ARG A 185 15.37 -11.85 23.22
CA ARG A 185 13.91 -11.90 23.20
C ARG A 185 13.34 -10.77 22.34
N ARG A 186 13.81 -9.54 22.54
CA ARG A 186 13.36 -8.38 21.74
C ARG A 186 13.69 -8.51 20.26
N ALA A 187 14.82 -9.13 19.92
CA ALA A 187 15.15 -9.43 18.52
C ALA A 187 14.15 -10.43 17.88
N ALA A 188 13.74 -11.47 18.63
CA ALA A 188 12.73 -12.41 18.14
C ALA A 188 11.35 -11.75 17.98
N GLU A 189 10.96 -10.90 18.93
CA GLU A 189 9.72 -10.11 18.87
C GLU A 189 9.71 -9.18 17.64
N SER A 190 10.83 -8.49 17.35
CA SER A 190 11.00 -7.65 16.15
C SER A 190 10.87 -8.47 14.85
N GLN A 191 11.42 -9.68 14.81
CA GLN A 191 11.32 -10.55 13.64
C GLN A 191 9.88 -11.02 13.41
N GLU A 192 9.13 -11.32 14.46
CA GLU A 192 7.71 -11.67 14.38
C GLU A 192 6.88 -10.49 13.88
N ALA A 193 7.08 -9.30 14.47
CA ALA A 193 6.37 -8.07 14.06
C ALA A 193 6.63 -7.72 12.59
N ALA A 194 7.89 -7.79 12.15
CA ALA A 194 8.26 -7.58 10.75
C ALA A 194 7.57 -8.59 9.81
N GLY A 195 7.49 -9.87 10.23
CA GLY A 195 6.77 -10.92 9.49
C GLY A 195 5.28 -10.61 9.32
N ILE A 196 4.60 -10.11 10.37
CA ILE A 196 3.18 -9.69 10.31
C ILE A 196 2.99 -8.54 9.31
N LEU A 197 3.95 -7.61 9.23
CA LEU A 197 3.94 -6.49 8.30
C LEU A 197 4.47 -6.85 6.91
N SER A 198 4.92 -8.09 6.68
CA SER A 198 5.56 -8.56 5.44
C SER A 198 6.79 -7.72 5.08
N ALA A 199 7.56 -7.32 6.08
CA ALA A 199 8.74 -6.48 5.97
C ALA A 199 10.04 -7.29 6.14
N GLU A 200 11.09 -6.91 5.41
CA GLU A 200 12.45 -7.36 5.68
C GLU A 200 13.01 -6.60 6.88
N LEU A 201 13.57 -7.30 7.87
CA LEU A 201 14.12 -6.70 9.08
C LEU A 201 15.63 -6.56 9.01
N TYR A 202 16.12 -5.34 9.22
CA TYR A 202 17.50 -4.99 9.51
C TYR A 202 17.57 -4.62 10.99
N LEU A 203 18.20 -5.45 11.80
CA LEU A 203 18.34 -5.25 13.25
C LEU A 203 19.80 -5.02 13.61
N GLU A 204 20.12 -3.81 14.04
CA GLU A 204 21.45 -3.38 14.41
C GLU A 204 21.69 -3.49 15.93
N ASP A 205 22.92 -3.22 16.36
CA ASP A 205 23.35 -3.41 17.73
C ASP A 205 24.03 -2.14 18.30
N LEU A 206 23.47 -0.96 17.97
CA LEU A 206 23.92 0.28 18.58
C LEU A 206 23.56 0.29 20.08
N GLU A 207 24.27 1.09 20.87
CA GLU A 207 24.04 1.18 22.32
C GLU A 207 22.65 1.79 22.59
N ASP A 208 21.77 1.03 23.24
CA ASP A 208 20.46 1.47 23.70
C ASP A 208 20.63 2.62 24.71
N THR A 209 19.89 3.72 24.54
CA THR A 209 20.02 5.01 25.23
C THR A 209 21.31 5.79 24.90
N GLY A 210 22.09 5.33 23.94
CA GLY A 210 23.36 5.91 23.50
C GLY A 210 23.44 6.17 21.99
N ILE A 211 22.34 6.07 21.25
CA ILE A 211 22.31 6.33 19.81
C ILE A 211 22.67 7.80 19.57
N GLY A 212 23.78 8.03 18.85
CA GLY A 212 24.24 9.38 18.50
C GLY A 212 23.66 9.88 17.18
N GLU A 213 23.68 11.19 16.94
CA GLU A 213 23.25 11.80 15.68
C GLU A 213 24.33 11.73 14.57
N GLY A 214 25.58 11.40 14.94
CA GLY A 214 26.73 11.27 14.03
C GLY A 214 27.07 9.81 13.73
N ASP A 215 28.34 9.54 13.37
CA ASP A 215 28.84 8.18 13.26
C ASP A 215 28.95 7.50 14.65
N PRO A 216 28.66 6.19 14.74
CA PRO A 216 28.41 5.27 13.62
C PRO A 216 26.97 5.23 13.07
N THR A 217 26.02 5.97 13.66
CA THR A 217 24.59 5.88 13.30
C THR A 217 24.34 6.25 11.85
N ILE A 218 24.95 7.33 11.35
CA ILE A 218 24.82 7.75 9.93
C ILE A 218 25.31 6.65 8.99
N SER A 219 26.45 6.04 9.29
CA SER A 219 27.04 4.97 8.46
C SER A 219 26.18 3.70 8.44
N VAL A 220 25.58 3.34 9.57
CA VAL A 220 24.65 2.21 9.69
C VAL A 220 23.42 2.45 8.82
N ILE A 221 22.80 3.62 8.97
CA ILE A 221 21.61 4.00 8.17
C ILE A 221 21.95 4.06 6.68
N GLY A 222 23.09 4.69 6.31
CA GLY A 222 23.55 4.79 4.92
C GLY A 222 23.72 3.43 4.26
N ARG A 223 24.35 2.48 4.94
CA ARG A 223 24.53 1.11 4.45
C ARG A 223 23.20 0.42 4.16
N VAL A 224 22.19 0.60 5.01
CA VAL A 224 20.87 0.01 4.79
C VAL A 224 20.12 0.74 3.66
N ILE A 225 20.26 2.07 3.55
CA ILE A 225 19.72 2.84 2.43
C ILE A 225 20.33 2.35 1.11
N ASP A 226 21.64 2.13 1.05
CA ASP A 226 22.33 1.62 -0.15
C ASP A 226 21.90 0.19 -0.52
N ALA A 227 21.58 -0.65 0.49
CA ALA A 227 21.14 -2.02 0.27
C ALA A 227 19.66 -2.10 -0.19
N VAL A 228 18.80 -1.23 0.37
CA VAL A 228 17.35 -1.25 0.15
C VAL A 228 16.94 -0.35 -1.03
N GLU A 229 17.73 0.69 -1.36
CA GLU A 229 17.42 1.73 -2.35
C GLU A 229 16.01 2.33 -2.19
N PRO A 230 15.64 2.83 -1.00
CA PRO A 230 14.28 3.24 -0.71
C PRO A 230 13.86 4.48 -1.50
N THR A 231 12.63 4.46 -2.00
CA THR A 231 11.96 5.64 -2.59
C THR A 231 11.28 6.50 -1.54
N MET A 232 11.07 5.94 -0.34
CA MET A 232 10.35 6.55 0.76
C MET A 232 10.90 6.08 2.11
N ILE A 233 11.06 7.00 3.05
CA ILE A 233 11.46 6.69 4.43
C ILE A 233 10.41 7.17 5.42
N TYR A 234 10.09 6.33 6.41
CA TYR A 234 9.43 6.70 7.66
C TYR A 234 10.44 6.67 8.80
N THR A 235 10.43 7.66 9.69
CA THR A 235 11.36 7.72 10.84
C THR A 235 10.78 8.54 11.97
N HIS A 236 11.52 8.69 13.06
CA HIS A 236 11.15 9.51 14.21
C HIS A 236 11.03 11.00 13.86
N SER A 237 10.19 11.71 14.60
CA SER A 237 10.14 13.17 14.59
C SER A 237 11.28 13.76 15.41
N ILE A 238 11.72 14.96 15.06
CA ILE A 238 12.59 15.79 15.92
C ILE A 238 11.87 16.26 17.18
N HIS A 239 10.53 16.32 17.12
CA HIS A 239 9.65 16.75 18.22
C HIS A 239 9.36 15.59 19.18
N ASP A 240 10.41 15.09 19.83
CA ASP A 240 10.36 13.95 20.74
C ASP A 240 11.19 14.23 21.99
N VAL A 241 10.75 13.74 23.18
CA VAL A 241 11.54 13.89 24.41
C VAL A 241 12.65 12.84 24.51
N HIS A 242 12.52 11.70 23.81
CA HIS A 242 13.54 10.66 23.81
C HIS A 242 14.75 11.10 22.97
N GLN A 243 15.94 11.11 23.57
CA GLN A 243 17.14 11.55 22.86
C GLN A 243 17.48 10.68 21.65
N ASP A 244 17.35 9.34 21.78
CA ASP A 244 17.68 8.42 20.69
C ASP A 244 16.75 8.61 19.49
N HIS A 245 15.46 8.98 19.70
CA HIS A 245 14.53 9.31 18.63
C HIS A 245 14.96 10.58 17.88
N ARG A 246 15.31 11.66 18.61
CA ARG A 246 15.80 12.89 17.97
C ARG A 246 17.12 12.66 17.23
N ASN A 247 18.03 11.89 17.84
CA ASN A 247 19.33 11.58 17.23
C ASN A 247 19.16 10.69 15.99
N THR A 248 18.24 9.70 16.03
CA THR A 248 17.86 8.91 14.87
C THR A 248 17.28 9.79 13.75
N HIS A 249 16.37 10.73 14.08
CA HIS A 249 15.89 11.71 13.12
C HIS A 249 17.04 12.45 12.44
N SER A 250 17.95 13.07 13.24
CA SER A 250 19.07 13.86 12.72
C SER A 250 19.98 13.02 11.81
N ALA A 251 20.30 11.79 12.23
CA ALA A 251 21.12 10.87 11.44
C ALA A 251 20.45 10.45 10.12
N VAL A 252 19.13 10.18 10.14
CA VAL A 252 18.37 9.91 8.92
C VAL A 252 18.39 11.10 7.97
N MET A 253 18.22 12.34 8.47
CA MET A 253 18.29 13.54 7.64
C MET A 253 19.64 13.68 6.94
N ALA A 254 20.72 13.28 7.62
CA ALA A 254 22.07 13.30 7.05
C ALA A 254 22.29 12.19 6.03
N ALA A 255 21.83 10.94 6.31
CA ALA A 255 22.04 9.78 5.43
C ALA A 255 21.10 9.77 4.20
N ALA A 256 19.85 10.23 4.35
CA ALA A 256 18.78 10.10 3.35
C ALA A 256 18.64 11.33 2.43
N ARG A 257 19.73 12.04 2.09
CA ARG A 257 19.68 13.30 1.31
C ARG A 257 19.04 13.12 -0.07
N ASP A 258 19.26 11.97 -0.69
CA ASP A 258 18.82 11.67 -2.05
C ASP A 258 17.47 10.94 -2.09
N VAL A 259 16.95 10.49 -0.95
CA VAL A 259 15.61 9.87 -0.90
C VAL A 259 14.52 10.90 -1.11
N GLY A 260 13.65 10.65 -2.09
CA GLY A 260 12.65 11.62 -2.54
C GLY A 260 11.57 11.95 -1.51
N ARG A 261 11.24 11.00 -0.61
CA ARG A 261 10.16 11.13 0.36
C ARG A 261 10.64 10.75 1.75
N VAL A 262 10.44 11.62 2.73
CA VAL A 262 10.76 11.38 4.13
C VAL A 262 9.62 11.89 5.00
N TYR A 263 9.07 11.00 5.80
CA TYR A 263 7.96 11.26 6.70
C TYR A 263 8.35 10.88 8.12
N CYS A 264 7.92 11.69 9.10
CA CYS A 264 8.17 11.41 10.51
C CYS A 264 6.88 11.01 11.22
N TYR A 265 6.92 9.87 11.89
CA TYR A 265 5.79 9.35 12.65
C TYR A 265 5.77 9.87 14.09
N GLN A 266 4.60 9.78 14.71
CA GLN A 266 4.40 10.05 16.12
C GLN A 266 4.83 8.85 16.95
N SER A 267 5.76 9.04 17.87
CA SER A 267 6.09 8.08 18.93
C SER A 267 5.24 8.33 20.19
N PRO A 268 5.22 7.41 21.17
CA PRO A 268 4.57 7.65 22.46
C PRO A 268 5.18 8.82 23.25
N SER A 269 6.44 9.15 22.99
CA SER A 269 7.17 10.25 23.64
C SER A 269 7.20 11.55 22.84
N ALA A 270 6.42 11.64 21.75
CA ALA A 270 6.32 12.85 20.96
C ALA A 270 5.78 14.03 21.79
N THR A 271 6.33 15.23 21.54
CA THR A 271 5.91 16.46 22.20
C THR A 271 4.67 17.06 21.56
N VAL A 272 4.07 18.08 22.17
CA VAL A 272 2.96 18.85 21.61
C VAL A 272 3.33 19.63 20.34
N ASP A 273 4.61 19.71 20.00
CA ASP A 273 5.11 20.34 18.78
C ASP A 273 5.11 19.41 17.56
N PHE A 274 4.74 18.13 17.73
CA PHE A 274 4.48 17.23 16.61
C PHE A 274 3.30 17.75 15.78
N ARG A 275 3.56 18.15 14.53
CA ARG A 275 2.59 18.83 13.64
C ARG A 275 2.42 18.10 12.32
N PRO A 276 1.67 16.99 12.30
CA PRO A 276 1.48 16.21 11.10
C PRO A 276 0.66 16.96 10.05
N THR A 277 1.03 16.75 8.80
CA THR A 277 0.32 17.30 7.62
C THR A 277 -0.09 16.22 6.63
N ARG A 278 0.33 14.96 6.87
CA ARG A 278 -0.05 13.79 6.09
C ARG A 278 -0.75 12.77 6.98
N PHE A 279 -1.88 12.24 6.50
CA PHE A 279 -2.69 11.28 7.22
C PHE A 279 -2.98 10.08 6.32
N VAL A 280 -2.78 8.88 6.84
CA VAL A 280 -2.98 7.62 6.12
C VAL A 280 -4.11 6.86 6.80
N SER A 281 -5.22 6.62 6.09
CA SER A 281 -6.31 5.77 6.59
C SER A 281 -5.83 4.32 6.73
N ILE A 282 -6.09 3.73 7.90
CA ILE A 282 -5.66 2.38 8.26
C ILE A 282 -6.82 1.49 8.72
N ASP A 283 -8.05 1.80 8.32
CA ASP A 283 -9.26 1.10 8.79
C ASP A 283 -9.18 -0.41 8.64
N ARG A 284 -8.65 -0.88 7.51
CA ARG A 284 -8.50 -2.31 7.21
C ARG A 284 -7.24 -2.92 7.80
N GLN A 285 -6.27 -2.10 8.13
CA GLN A 285 -4.94 -2.50 8.57
C GLN A 285 -4.76 -2.38 10.09
N LEU A 286 -5.74 -1.82 10.79
CA LEU A 286 -5.67 -1.61 12.24
C LEU A 286 -5.37 -2.91 13.00
N ASP A 287 -6.08 -3.99 12.67
CA ASP A 287 -5.87 -5.28 13.34
C ASP A 287 -4.46 -5.82 13.10
N ARG A 288 -3.91 -5.67 11.88
CA ARG A 288 -2.53 -6.06 11.55
C ARG A 288 -1.51 -5.22 12.33
N LYS A 289 -1.74 -3.90 12.44
CA LYS A 289 -0.92 -3.02 13.29
C LYS A 289 -0.94 -3.47 14.75
N LEU A 290 -2.12 -3.73 15.30
CA LEU A 290 -2.26 -4.18 16.69
C LEU A 290 -1.58 -5.54 16.93
N GLN A 291 -1.66 -6.46 15.97
CA GLN A 291 -0.96 -7.74 16.04
C GLN A 291 0.56 -7.54 16.02
N ALA A 292 1.09 -6.67 15.14
CA ALA A 292 2.52 -6.37 15.10
C ALA A 292 3.03 -5.75 16.40
N VAL A 293 2.27 -4.83 17.00
CA VAL A 293 2.61 -4.25 18.31
C VAL A 293 2.52 -5.30 19.42
N ALA A 294 1.54 -6.20 19.37
CA ALA A 294 1.35 -7.26 20.36
C ALA A 294 2.46 -8.32 20.34
N SER A 295 3.26 -8.41 19.26
CA SER A 295 4.44 -9.29 19.21
C SER A 295 5.51 -8.91 20.24
N PHE A 296 5.51 -7.67 20.74
CA PHE A 296 6.45 -7.21 21.76
C PHE A 296 5.96 -7.54 23.17
N ASP A 297 5.69 -8.81 23.45
CA ASP A 297 5.17 -9.31 24.74
C ASP A 297 5.98 -8.82 25.94
N SER A 298 7.32 -8.76 25.80
CA SER A 298 8.21 -8.30 26.88
C SER A 298 7.95 -6.85 27.29
N GLN A 299 7.31 -6.06 26.42
CA GLN A 299 7.03 -4.65 26.63
C GLN A 299 5.53 -4.40 26.95
N VAL A 300 4.63 -5.15 26.32
CA VAL A 300 3.17 -5.01 26.52
C VAL A 300 2.80 -5.16 27.99
N GLU A 301 3.46 -6.05 28.74
CA GLU A 301 3.20 -6.27 30.17
C GLU A 301 3.62 -5.09 31.08
N VAL A 302 4.51 -4.21 30.61
CA VAL A 302 5.13 -3.17 31.45
C VAL A 302 4.93 -1.74 30.92
N ARG A 303 4.44 -1.58 29.69
CA ARG A 303 4.33 -0.30 29.00
C ARG A 303 2.90 0.00 28.58
N THR A 304 2.25 0.91 29.29
CA THR A 304 0.86 1.29 29.02
C THR A 304 0.66 1.91 27.63
N TYR A 305 1.70 2.49 27.02
CA TYR A 305 1.60 3.06 25.68
C TYR A 305 1.45 2.00 24.57
N LEU A 306 1.64 0.72 24.87
CA LEU A 306 1.39 -0.42 23.98
C LEU A 306 -0.02 -1.01 24.11
N GLU A 307 -0.82 -0.51 25.05
CA GLU A 307 -2.19 -0.97 25.23
C GLU A 307 -3.01 -0.72 23.95
N PRO A 308 -3.74 -1.73 23.46
CA PRO A 308 -4.46 -1.64 22.19
C PRO A 308 -5.48 -0.51 22.13
N ASP A 309 -6.12 -0.18 23.23
CA ASP A 309 -7.11 0.89 23.32
C ASP A 309 -6.47 2.28 23.19
N LEU A 310 -5.26 2.48 23.72
CA LEU A 310 -4.52 3.73 23.52
C LEU A 310 -4.08 3.91 22.08
N ILE A 311 -3.53 2.87 21.46
CA ILE A 311 -3.14 2.88 20.04
C ILE A 311 -4.35 3.18 19.15
N GLN A 312 -5.49 2.51 19.40
CA GLN A 312 -6.74 2.75 18.69
C GLN A 312 -7.27 4.18 18.91
N SER A 313 -7.17 4.70 20.14
CA SER A 313 -7.62 6.05 20.47
C SER A 313 -6.82 7.13 19.74
N ILE A 314 -5.49 6.96 19.66
CA ILE A 314 -4.62 7.85 18.90
C ILE A 314 -4.99 7.80 17.40
N ALA A 315 -5.11 6.61 16.82
CA ALA A 315 -5.50 6.45 15.43
C ALA A 315 -6.92 7.02 15.16
N ARG A 316 -7.83 6.85 16.12
CA ARG A 316 -9.18 7.45 16.06
C ARG A 316 -9.13 8.97 16.11
N SER A 317 -8.26 9.54 16.92
CA SER A 317 -8.10 11.01 17.01
C SER A 317 -7.63 11.61 15.68
N TRP A 318 -6.68 10.97 15.00
CA TRP A 318 -6.15 11.44 13.73
C TRP A 318 -7.09 11.24 12.55
N SER A 319 -8.05 10.31 12.64
CA SER A 319 -9.00 10.06 11.55
C SER A 319 -9.87 11.28 11.18
N ARG A 320 -9.98 12.29 12.05
CA ARG A 320 -10.67 13.57 11.74
C ARG A 320 -10.06 14.34 10.57
N PHE A 321 -8.85 13.99 10.14
CA PHE A 321 -8.13 14.60 9.03
C PHE A 321 -7.96 13.67 7.82
N ALA A 322 -8.52 12.45 7.87
CA ALA A 322 -8.43 11.45 6.83
C ALA A 322 -9.82 10.88 6.50
N ASP A 323 -9.91 10.20 5.36
CA ASP A 323 -11.08 9.38 5.07
C ASP A 323 -11.03 8.11 5.92
N GLY A 324 -12.14 7.77 6.58
CA GLY A 324 -12.26 6.55 7.37
C GLY A 324 -12.31 6.77 8.88
N ARG A 325 -12.20 5.66 9.63
CA ARG A 325 -12.38 5.63 11.08
C ARG A 325 -11.07 5.72 11.86
N TYR A 326 -9.97 5.25 11.28
CA TYR A 326 -8.66 5.21 11.90
C TYR A 326 -7.60 5.72 10.92
N ALA A 327 -6.66 6.51 11.42
CA ALA A 327 -5.56 7.03 10.62
C ALA A 327 -4.26 7.12 11.42
N GLU A 328 -3.14 7.01 10.73
CA GLU A 328 -1.83 7.40 11.24
C GLU A 328 -1.43 8.76 10.66
N ALA A 329 -0.68 9.51 11.44
CA ALA A 329 -0.32 10.90 11.17
C ALA A 329 1.20 11.07 11.04
N PHE A 330 1.62 11.85 10.03
CA PHE A 330 3.02 12.04 9.71
C PHE A 330 3.35 13.50 9.46
N GLU A 331 4.48 13.96 9.98
CA GLU A 331 5.10 15.20 9.52
C GLU A 331 5.80 14.94 8.18
N VAL A 332 5.61 15.84 7.23
CA VAL A 332 6.25 15.76 5.91
C VAL A 332 7.54 16.58 5.93
N ILE A 333 8.67 15.89 5.93
CA ILE A 333 9.99 16.55 5.85
C ILE A 333 10.35 16.80 4.39
N ARG A 334 10.07 15.81 3.54
CA ARG A 334 10.33 15.88 2.10
C ARG A 334 9.29 15.06 1.35
N ASP A 335 8.75 15.63 0.30
CA ASP A 335 7.88 14.93 -0.64
C ASP A 335 8.12 15.54 -2.03
N ARG A 336 9.14 15.03 -2.72
CA ARG A 336 9.47 15.45 -4.09
C ARG A 336 8.53 14.74 -5.04
N ALA A 337 7.54 15.47 -5.55
CA ALA A 337 6.72 14.98 -6.65
C ALA A 337 7.59 14.88 -7.92
N ASP A 338 7.56 13.74 -8.60
CA ASP A 338 8.13 13.63 -9.92
C ASP A 338 7.18 14.30 -10.94
N ILE A 339 7.37 15.60 -11.15
CA ILE A 339 6.57 16.41 -12.10
C ILE A 339 6.82 15.92 -13.54
N THR A 340 7.91 15.18 -13.80
CA THR A 340 8.30 14.70 -15.13
C THR A 340 7.56 13.45 -15.58
N ALA A 341 6.96 12.69 -14.68
CA ALA A 341 6.18 11.50 -15.01
C ALA A 341 4.95 11.79 -15.90
N GLY A 342 4.43 13.02 -15.90
CA GLY A 342 3.34 13.47 -16.76
C GLY A 342 3.77 14.01 -18.15
N SER A 343 5.07 14.21 -18.40
CA SER A 343 5.57 14.86 -19.62
C SER A 343 6.05 13.87 -20.69
N ARG A 344 6.24 12.60 -20.38
CA ARG A 344 6.68 11.61 -21.35
C ARG A 344 5.60 11.13 -22.32
N GLU A 345 4.32 11.33 -22.02
CA GLU A 345 3.23 10.96 -22.93
C GLU A 345 2.90 12.02 -24.00
N ARG A 346 3.54 13.21 -24.01
CA ARG A 346 3.27 14.26 -25.02
C ARG A 346 4.29 14.35 -26.16
N GLN A 347 5.26 13.45 -26.24
CA GLN A 347 6.31 13.51 -27.28
C GLN A 347 6.18 12.46 -28.39
N VAL A 348 5.04 11.78 -28.52
CA VAL A 348 4.79 10.86 -29.65
C VAL A 348 3.52 11.28 -30.39
N LEU A 349 3.45 12.55 -30.78
CA LEU A 349 2.53 13.02 -31.83
C LEU A 349 3.19 14.20 -32.56
N HIS A 350 4.06 13.86 -33.48
CA HIS A 350 4.36 14.67 -34.66
C HIS A 350 4.62 13.72 -35.85
#